data_02fed3d0552125bb03c693d4cd2add3f
#
_entry.id   02fed3d0552125bb03c693d4cd2add3f
#
_cell.length_a   1.000
_cell.length_b   1.000
_cell.length_c   1.000
_cell.angle_alpha   90.00
_cell.angle_beta   90.00
_cell.angle_gamma   90.00
#
_symmetry.space_group_name_H-M   'P 1'
#
loop_
_entity.id
_entity.type
_entity.pdbx_description
1 polymer ?
#
loop_
_entity_poly.entity_id
_entity_poly.type
_entity_poly.pdbx_seq_one_letter_code
_entity_poly.pdbx_strand_id
1 'polypeptide(L)'
;MKSTRRTVGFLALGAGACMLVGPAVARLFAHPAPAPGRSPRASIAGQDQAPNRREFTITARNYQFSPVRIEVMQDDLVKITVSSQDEAHSFTIDAYRVLKRVPANGSTTFEFRADRPGTFPFYCGMTSAEGHRQMRGELVVAPRR
;
A
#
# COMPACT_ATOMS: atom_id res chain seq x y z
N MET A 1 -19.69 41.48 0.91
CA MET A 1 -21.12 41.36 0.50
C MET A 1 -21.55 39.96 0.89
N LYS A 2 -22.23 39.86 2.00
CA LYS A 2 -23.63 39.43 2.26
C LYS A 2 -23.93 38.06 1.69
N SER A 3 -23.92 37.03 2.59
CA SER A 3 -25.12 36.53 3.27
C SER A 3 -25.98 35.60 2.40
N THR A 4 -26.22 34.35 2.81
CA THR A 4 -27.54 34.02 3.35
C THR A 4 -27.53 32.57 3.90
N ARG A 5 -27.82 32.46 5.20
CA ARG A 5 -28.25 31.23 5.89
C ARG A 5 -29.70 30.90 5.48
N ARG A 6 -30.04 29.66 5.30
CA ARG A 6 -31.44 29.20 5.40
C ARG A 6 -31.51 27.96 6.28
N THR A 7 -32.02 28.22 7.48
CA THR A 7 -32.59 27.29 8.42
C THR A 7 -34.02 26.97 7.98
N VAL A 8 -34.43 25.72 7.92
CA VAL A 8 -35.82 25.32 7.90
C VAL A 8 -35.99 24.19 8.90
N GLY A 9 -36.64 24.50 9.99
CA GLY A 9 -37.13 23.55 10.96
C GLY A 9 -38.51 23.02 10.54
N PHE A 10 -38.78 21.78 10.85
CA PHE A 10 -40.13 21.22 10.86
C PHE A 10 -40.32 20.45 12.16
N LEU A 11 -41.22 20.98 12.97
CA LEU A 11 -41.85 20.30 14.09
C LEU A 11 -43.11 19.59 13.56
N ALA A 12 -43.38 18.34 13.96
CA ALA A 12 -44.73 17.81 14.01
C ALA A 12 -44.84 16.74 15.12
N LEU A 13 -45.64 17.09 16.10
CA LEU A 13 -46.18 16.19 17.13
C LEU A 13 -47.23 15.22 16.49
N GLY A 14 -47.32 14.00 17.03
CA GLY A 14 -48.40 13.10 16.76
C GLY A 14 -48.47 11.99 17.82
N ALA A 15 -49.26 12.22 18.86
CA ALA A 15 -49.63 11.23 19.88
C ALA A 15 -50.69 10.29 19.37
N GLY A 16 -50.63 9.01 19.70
CA GLY A 16 -51.66 8.04 19.43
C GLY A 16 -51.44 6.74 20.21
N ALA A 17 -52.02 6.71 21.42
CA ALA A 17 -52.09 5.50 22.22
C ALA A 17 -53.22 4.58 21.73
N CYS A 18 -52.98 3.29 21.59
CA CYS A 18 -54.01 2.28 21.59
C CYS A 18 -53.47 0.99 22.20
N MET A 19 -53.90 0.75 23.46
CA MET A 19 -53.72 -0.52 24.15
C MET A 19 -54.73 -1.54 23.59
N LEU A 20 -54.26 -2.68 23.16
CA LEU A 20 -55.08 -3.91 23.09
C LEU A 20 -54.28 -5.06 23.69
N VAL A 21 -54.78 -5.50 24.86
CA VAL A 21 -54.36 -6.69 25.58
C VAL A 21 -55.00 -7.92 24.88
N GLY A 22 -54.17 -8.81 24.39
CA GLY A 22 -54.60 -10.11 23.87
C GLY A 22 -53.84 -11.25 24.58
N PRO A 23 -54.44 -12.41 24.84
CA PRO A 23 -53.89 -13.41 25.74
C PRO A 23 -52.71 -14.17 25.16
N ALA A 24 -51.72 -14.37 26.01
CA ALA A 24 -50.51 -15.13 25.77
C ALA A 24 -50.80 -16.61 25.51
N VAL A 25 -50.61 -17.09 24.31
CA VAL A 25 -50.43 -18.52 24.01
C VAL A 25 -48.92 -18.83 24.06
N ALA A 26 -48.49 -19.38 25.17
CA ALA A 26 -47.17 -19.92 25.31
C ALA A 26 -46.98 -21.15 24.41
N ARG A 27 -46.38 -20.97 23.23
CA ARG A 27 -45.87 -22.08 22.44
C ARG A 27 -44.48 -22.43 22.97
N LEU A 28 -44.40 -23.58 23.64
CA LEU A 28 -43.10 -24.23 23.91
C LEU A 28 -42.45 -24.60 22.58
N PHE A 29 -41.55 -23.78 22.09
CA PHE A 29 -40.61 -24.20 21.05
C PHE A 29 -39.54 -25.06 21.70
N ALA A 30 -39.64 -26.38 21.53
CA ALA A 30 -38.57 -27.30 21.79
C ALA A 30 -37.38 -26.93 20.87
N HIS A 31 -36.30 -26.44 21.46
CA HIS A 31 -35.08 -26.21 20.74
C HIS A 31 -34.46 -27.59 20.45
N PRO A 32 -34.19 -27.96 19.19
CA PRO A 32 -33.39 -29.13 18.91
C PRO A 32 -31.99 -28.93 19.47
N ALA A 33 -31.48 -29.92 20.20
CA ALA A 33 -30.14 -29.95 20.75
C ALA A 33 -29.12 -29.75 19.61
N PRO A 34 -28.05 -28.94 19.83
CA PRO A 34 -26.99 -28.79 18.84
C PRO A 34 -26.32 -30.14 18.64
N ALA A 35 -26.24 -30.55 17.39
CA ALA A 35 -25.46 -31.74 16.98
C ALA A 35 -24.01 -31.58 17.43
N PRO A 36 -23.30 -32.66 17.82
CA PRO A 36 -21.89 -32.59 18.23
C PRO A 36 -21.08 -32.02 17.08
N GLY A 37 -20.50 -30.85 17.36
CA GLY A 37 -19.76 -30.06 16.39
C GLY A 37 -18.65 -30.84 15.74
N ARG A 38 -18.70 -30.91 14.41
CA ARG A 38 -17.49 -31.08 13.64
C ARG A 38 -16.60 -29.88 13.97
N SER A 39 -15.53 -30.13 14.72
CA SER A 39 -14.43 -29.17 14.83
C SER A 39 -14.08 -28.71 13.42
N PRO A 40 -14.04 -27.39 13.16
CA PRO A 40 -13.47 -26.93 11.91
C PRO A 40 -12.02 -27.42 11.89
N ARG A 41 -11.74 -28.38 11.00
CA ARG A 41 -10.34 -28.65 10.61
C ARG A 41 -9.77 -27.29 10.24
N ALA A 42 -8.86 -26.79 11.06
CA ALA A 42 -8.03 -25.67 10.67
C ALA A 42 -7.33 -26.08 9.38
N SER A 43 -7.88 -25.64 8.27
CA SER A 43 -7.16 -25.63 7.00
C SER A 43 -5.97 -24.73 7.24
N ILE A 44 -4.81 -25.32 7.43
CA ILE A 44 -3.54 -24.66 7.21
C ILE A 44 -3.45 -24.50 5.70
N ALA A 45 -4.30 -23.66 5.15
CA ALA A 45 -4.04 -23.04 3.89
C ALA A 45 -2.83 -22.16 4.16
N GLY A 46 -1.67 -22.57 3.67
CA GLY A 46 -0.55 -21.66 3.51
C GLY A 46 -1.15 -20.44 2.81
N GLN A 47 -1.23 -19.33 3.53
CA GLN A 47 -1.64 -18.08 2.94
C GLN A 47 -0.50 -17.71 2.00
N ASP A 48 -0.63 -18.09 0.73
CA ASP A 48 0.03 -17.38 -0.36
C ASP A 48 -0.50 -15.94 -0.30
N GLN A 49 0.08 -15.16 0.62
CA GLN A 49 -0.22 -13.75 0.68
C GLN A 49 0.24 -13.18 -0.65
N ALA A 50 -0.71 -12.69 -1.43
CA ALA A 50 -0.42 -11.95 -2.64
C ALA A 50 0.69 -10.93 -2.33
N PRO A 51 1.69 -10.77 -3.19
CA PRO A 51 2.79 -9.85 -2.95
C PRO A 51 2.21 -8.47 -2.68
N ASN A 52 2.62 -7.84 -1.57
CA ASN A 52 2.22 -6.47 -1.28
C ASN A 52 2.84 -5.55 -2.34
N ARG A 53 2.03 -4.66 -2.89
CA ARG A 53 2.52 -3.62 -3.80
C ARG A 53 3.05 -2.46 -2.98
N ARG A 54 4.30 -2.07 -3.24
CA ARG A 54 4.99 -0.94 -2.62
C ARG A 54 5.35 0.07 -3.69
N GLU A 55 4.96 1.33 -3.49
CA GLU A 55 5.25 2.40 -4.44
C GLU A 55 6.16 3.44 -3.80
N PHE A 56 7.21 3.83 -4.53
CA PHE A 56 8.19 4.82 -4.09
C PHE A 56 8.41 5.86 -5.18
N THR A 57 8.57 7.10 -4.76
CA THR A 57 9.06 8.18 -5.61
C THR A 57 10.46 8.57 -5.15
N ILE A 58 11.42 8.53 -6.06
CA ILE A 58 12.81 8.92 -5.83
C ILE A 58 13.11 10.16 -6.67
N THR A 59 13.58 11.20 -6.04
CA THR A 59 14.05 12.42 -6.73
C THR A 59 15.55 12.31 -6.98
N ALA A 60 15.95 12.60 -8.19
CA ALA A 60 17.36 12.72 -8.60
C ALA A 60 17.66 14.20 -8.83
N ARG A 61 18.61 14.75 -8.07
CA ARG A 61 19.02 16.16 -8.15
C ARG A 61 20.41 16.35 -7.55
N ASN A 62 21.20 17.22 -8.16
CA ASN A 62 22.56 17.57 -7.67
C ASN A 62 23.40 16.32 -7.35
N TYR A 63 23.36 15.32 -8.23
CA TYR A 63 24.06 14.04 -8.05
C TYR A 63 23.68 13.27 -6.79
N GLN A 64 22.45 13.40 -6.32
CA GLN A 64 21.92 12.69 -5.16
C GLN A 64 20.54 12.11 -5.46
N PHE A 65 20.26 10.94 -4.88
CA PHE A 65 18.92 10.37 -4.79
C PHE A 65 18.26 10.76 -3.46
N SER A 66 16.97 11.02 -3.49
CA SER A 66 16.18 11.24 -2.29
C SER A 66 14.84 10.49 -2.40
N PRO A 67 14.52 9.57 -1.50
CA PRO A 67 15.36 9.09 -0.39
C PRO A 67 16.57 8.27 -0.86
N VAL A 68 17.64 8.24 -0.05
CA VAL A 68 18.84 7.41 -0.31
C VAL A 68 18.66 5.96 0.13
N ARG A 69 17.59 5.66 0.90
CA ARG A 69 17.29 4.33 1.41
C ARG A 69 15.82 4.03 1.25
N ILE A 70 15.52 2.86 0.71
CA ILE A 70 14.17 2.30 0.58
C ILE A 70 14.12 0.94 1.28
N GLU A 71 13.03 0.66 1.98
CA GLU A 71 12.83 -0.60 2.71
C GLU A 71 11.55 -1.28 2.25
N VAL A 72 11.67 -2.56 1.93
CA VAL A 72 10.57 -3.42 1.48
C VAL A 72 10.68 -4.79 2.12
N MET A 73 9.65 -5.60 2.00
CA MET A 73 9.68 -7.00 2.41
C MET A 73 10.01 -7.90 1.22
N GLN A 74 10.59 -9.05 1.51
CA GLN A 74 10.77 -10.09 0.50
C GLN A 74 9.44 -10.40 -0.18
N ASP A 75 9.49 -10.62 -1.49
CA ASP A 75 8.37 -10.90 -2.38
C ASP A 75 7.41 -9.72 -2.63
N ASP A 76 7.68 -8.52 -2.11
CA ASP A 76 6.92 -7.35 -2.48
C ASP A 76 7.09 -7.03 -3.99
N LEU A 77 6.01 -6.59 -4.62
CA LEU A 77 6.04 -5.97 -5.94
C LEU A 77 6.34 -4.49 -5.77
N VAL A 78 7.54 -4.10 -6.15
CA VAL A 78 8.07 -2.75 -5.93
C VAL A 78 7.93 -1.93 -7.21
N LYS A 79 7.19 -0.83 -7.13
CA LYS A 79 7.08 0.18 -8.19
C LYS A 79 7.88 1.41 -7.79
N ILE A 80 8.81 1.80 -8.62
CA ILE A 80 9.62 3.00 -8.41
C ILE A 80 9.39 3.98 -9.54
N THR A 81 9.11 5.23 -9.17
CA THR A 81 9.14 6.37 -10.07
C THR A 81 10.35 7.22 -9.72
N VAL A 82 11.32 7.28 -10.62
CA VAL A 82 12.48 8.17 -10.46
C VAL A 82 12.23 9.43 -11.27
N SER A 83 12.30 10.59 -10.62
CA SER A 83 12.13 11.91 -11.24
C SER A 83 13.40 12.72 -11.15
N SER A 84 13.91 13.18 -12.27
CA SER A 84 15.01 14.15 -12.31
C SER A 84 14.49 15.58 -12.25
N GLN A 85 15.14 16.42 -11.46
CA GLN A 85 14.85 17.85 -11.35
C GLN A 85 15.95 18.75 -11.98
N ASP A 86 16.90 18.14 -12.65
CA ASP A 86 18.01 18.84 -13.28
C ASP A 86 18.40 18.14 -14.60
N GLU A 87 19.51 17.49 -14.63
CA GLU A 87 20.04 16.81 -15.82
C GLU A 87 19.57 15.35 -15.94
N ALA A 88 19.97 14.68 -17.01
CA ALA A 88 19.68 13.26 -17.18
C ALA A 88 20.48 12.39 -16.19
N HIS A 89 19.86 11.40 -15.61
CA HIS A 89 20.46 10.40 -14.74
C HIS A 89 20.16 8.98 -15.24
N SER A 90 20.73 7.99 -14.57
CA SER A 90 20.29 6.61 -14.67
C SER A 90 19.99 6.05 -13.28
N PHE A 91 19.19 5.00 -13.23
CA PHE A 91 18.89 4.27 -12.02
C PHE A 91 19.17 2.79 -12.25
N THR A 92 20.11 2.25 -11.51
CA THR A 92 20.59 0.88 -11.69
C THR A 92 20.52 0.13 -10.37
N ILE A 93 19.96 -1.08 -10.38
CA ILE A 93 20.04 -2.08 -9.31
C ILE A 93 20.49 -3.40 -9.94
N ASP A 94 21.76 -3.72 -9.86
CA ASP A 94 22.35 -4.90 -10.54
C ASP A 94 21.68 -6.19 -10.08
N ALA A 95 21.44 -6.32 -8.78
CA ALA A 95 20.82 -7.49 -8.19
C ALA A 95 19.47 -7.86 -8.82
N TYR A 96 18.72 -6.90 -9.27
CA TYR A 96 17.41 -7.06 -9.91
C TYR A 96 17.44 -6.81 -11.42
N ARG A 97 18.61 -6.63 -12.00
CA ARG A 97 18.81 -6.33 -13.44
C ARG A 97 17.99 -5.12 -13.91
N VAL A 98 17.83 -4.15 -13.02
CA VAL A 98 17.18 -2.89 -13.32
C VAL A 98 18.23 -1.92 -13.84
N LEU A 99 18.01 -1.39 -15.04
CA LEU A 99 18.78 -0.28 -15.62
C LEU A 99 17.79 0.61 -16.36
N LYS A 100 17.59 1.82 -15.84
CA LYS A 100 16.64 2.78 -16.39
C LYS A 100 17.30 4.13 -16.60
N ARG A 101 17.09 4.72 -17.77
CA ARG A 101 17.45 6.10 -18.03
C ARG A 101 16.34 7.03 -17.56
N VAL A 102 16.70 8.10 -16.88
CA VAL A 102 15.81 9.16 -16.40
C VAL A 102 16.16 10.41 -17.19
N PRO A 103 15.24 10.94 -18.03
CA PRO A 103 15.52 12.14 -18.81
C PRO A 103 15.65 13.37 -17.91
N ALA A 104 16.38 14.38 -18.37
CA ALA A 104 16.49 15.67 -17.68
C ALA A 104 15.09 16.26 -17.46
N ASN A 105 14.82 16.75 -16.24
CA ASN A 105 13.53 17.32 -15.85
C ASN A 105 12.33 16.41 -16.16
N GLY A 106 12.54 15.10 -16.17
CA GLY A 106 11.53 14.11 -16.50
C GLY A 106 11.50 12.96 -15.49
N SER A 107 10.69 11.95 -15.76
CA SER A 107 10.56 10.79 -14.88
C SER A 107 10.51 9.49 -15.66
N THR A 108 10.86 8.41 -14.95
CA THR A 108 10.78 7.03 -15.46
C THR A 108 10.21 6.16 -14.37
N THR A 109 9.20 5.35 -14.71
CA THR A 109 8.56 4.41 -13.79
C THR A 109 8.82 2.99 -14.24
N PHE A 110 9.08 2.09 -13.27
CA PHE A 110 9.29 0.67 -13.51
C PHE A 110 8.88 -0.14 -12.28
N GLU A 111 8.75 -1.46 -12.48
CA GLU A 111 8.37 -2.40 -11.42
C GLU A 111 9.32 -3.60 -11.44
N PHE A 112 9.55 -4.18 -10.26
CA PHE A 112 10.26 -5.44 -10.09
C PHE A 112 9.78 -6.14 -8.82
N ARG A 113 10.04 -7.46 -8.71
CA ARG A 113 9.77 -8.23 -7.50
C ARG A 113 11.03 -8.27 -6.64
N ALA A 114 10.90 -7.94 -5.37
CA ALA A 114 11.99 -8.00 -4.40
C ALA A 114 12.13 -9.43 -3.85
N ASP A 115 12.51 -10.40 -4.70
CA ASP A 115 12.51 -11.83 -4.41
C ASP A 115 13.63 -12.31 -3.49
N ARG A 116 14.64 -11.49 -3.24
CA ARG A 116 15.82 -11.82 -2.45
C ARG A 116 15.99 -10.90 -1.26
N PRO A 117 16.09 -11.42 -0.01
CA PRO A 117 16.38 -10.60 1.16
C PRO A 117 17.84 -10.14 1.13
N GLY A 118 18.10 -8.94 1.67
CA GLY A 118 19.44 -8.36 1.73
C GLY A 118 19.44 -6.86 1.51
N THR A 119 20.63 -6.27 1.49
CA THR A 119 20.84 -4.86 1.15
C THR A 119 21.52 -4.76 -0.21
N PHE A 120 20.90 -4.04 -1.11
CA PHE A 120 21.35 -3.92 -2.50
C PHE A 120 21.57 -2.46 -2.83
N PRO A 121 22.75 -2.08 -3.34
CA PRO A 121 22.99 -0.72 -3.76
C PRO A 121 22.17 -0.40 -5.02
N PHE A 122 21.67 0.82 -5.09
CA PHE A 122 21.27 1.44 -6.34
C PHE A 122 22.14 2.66 -6.64
N TYR A 123 22.35 2.95 -7.91
CA TYR A 123 23.30 3.99 -8.30
C TYR A 123 23.00 4.56 -9.70
N CYS A 124 23.63 5.71 -9.98
CA CYS A 124 23.67 6.26 -11.33
C CYS A 124 24.89 5.71 -12.08
N GLY A 125 24.67 5.00 -13.19
CA GLY A 125 25.69 4.42 -14.02
C GLY A 125 26.26 5.35 -15.11
N MET A 126 25.87 6.63 -15.12
CA MET A 126 26.39 7.60 -16.09
C MET A 126 27.82 8.02 -15.72
N THR A 127 28.61 8.30 -16.74
CA THR A 127 30.05 8.66 -16.59
C THR A 127 30.37 10.06 -17.11
N SER A 128 29.35 10.82 -17.49
CA SER A 128 29.48 12.16 -18.06
C SER A 128 30.07 13.20 -17.11
N ALA A 129 29.87 13.00 -15.81
CA ALA A 129 30.45 13.83 -14.76
C ALA A 129 30.83 12.99 -13.54
N GLU A 130 31.78 13.46 -12.74
CA GLU A 130 32.25 12.77 -11.53
C GLU A 130 31.12 12.59 -10.50
N GLY A 131 30.22 13.57 -10.39
CA GLY A 131 29.08 13.51 -9.47
C GLY A 131 28.17 12.31 -9.69
N HIS A 132 27.98 11.86 -10.94
CA HIS A 132 27.17 10.66 -11.24
C HIS A 132 27.75 9.39 -10.60
N ARG A 133 29.07 9.26 -10.55
CA ARG A 133 29.73 8.08 -9.97
C ARG A 133 29.55 7.98 -8.46
N GLN A 134 29.32 9.11 -7.80
CA GLN A 134 29.12 9.18 -6.35
C GLN A 134 27.65 9.03 -5.96
N MET A 135 26.73 9.12 -6.93
CA MET A 135 25.30 9.09 -6.74
C MET A 135 24.79 7.69 -6.44
N ARG A 136 24.52 7.40 -5.16
CA ARG A 136 24.21 6.06 -4.65
C ARG A 136 23.11 6.10 -3.60
N GLY A 137 22.46 4.94 -3.40
CA GLY A 137 21.53 4.67 -2.32
C GLY A 137 21.39 3.17 -2.08
N GLU A 138 20.49 2.76 -1.20
CA GLU A 138 20.32 1.39 -0.75
C GLU A 138 18.85 0.95 -0.82
N LEU A 139 18.62 -0.23 -1.37
CA LEU A 139 17.38 -0.98 -1.25
C LEU A 139 17.59 -2.07 -0.20
N VAL A 140 16.81 -2.02 0.88
CA VAL A 140 16.81 -3.03 1.94
C VAL A 140 15.59 -3.91 1.78
N VAL A 141 15.80 -5.19 1.59
CA VAL A 141 14.76 -6.20 1.49
C VAL A 141 14.80 -7.06 2.75
N ALA A 142 13.83 -6.87 3.64
CA ALA A 142 13.70 -7.66 4.84
C ALA A 142 13.11 -9.05 4.52
N PRO A 143 13.59 -10.12 5.15
CA PRO A 143 13.04 -11.46 4.92
C PRO A 143 11.59 -11.53 5.40
N ARG A 144 10.75 -12.21 4.63
CA ARG A 144 9.38 -12.54 5.05
C ARG A 144 9.45 -13.76 5.97
N ARG A 145 8.89 -13.64 7.17
CA ARG A 145 8.79 -14.72 8.14
C ARG A 145 7.56 -15.58 7.88
#